data_97207d736a6031d5b05abde9cb8b451e
#
_entry.id   97207d736a6031d5b05abde9cb8b451e
#
_cell.length_a   1.000
_cell.length_b   1.000
_cell.length_c   1.000
_cell.angle_alpha   90.00
_cell.angle_beta   90.00
_cell.angle_gamma   90.00
#
_symmetry.space_group_name_H-M   'P 1'
#
loop_
_entity.id
_entity.type
_entity.pdbx_description
1 polymer ?
#
loop_
_entity_poly.entity_id
_entity_poly.type
_entity_poly.pdbx_seq_one_letter_code
_entity_poly.pdbx_strand_id
1 'polypeptide(L)'
;MRNLIYLFVGLLAGLSSATAKNLDDTSINRYYDGSRYIFVEGGVEFSIYPDGEFDFVLPQIAQGVNVNVNAGPVNISYNSGYNYDPYVQYDDYGAVIQIENVPIYYDNWGRIIQAGDVFINYQNNRIVNVGGLNVFYRGSRFSHVTGYINVYNRRYVYHPYHNFFYRPFFDRCLVY
;
A
#
# COMPACT_ATOMS: atom_id res chain seq x y z
N MET A 1 -2.25 -38.50 -52.24
CA MET A 1 -2.39 -38.56 -50.72
C MET A 1 -1.10 -38.36 -49.99
N ARG A 2 0.08 -38.45 -50.60
CA ARG A 2 1.39 -38.31 -49.91
C ARG A 2 1.75 -36.84 -49.60
N ASN A 3 1.24 -35.87 -50.34
CA ASN A 3 1.53 -34.45 -50.17
C ASN A 3 0.67 -33.75 -49.08
N LEU A 4 -0.45 -34.42 -48.70
CA LEU A 4 -1.32 -33.87 -47.64
C LEU A 4 -0.74 -34.07 -46.23
N ILE A 5 0.09 -35.11 -46.05
CA ILE A 5 0.74 -35.44 -44.78
C ILE A 5 1.81 -34.40 -44.42
N TYR A 6 2.53 -33.86 -45.41
CA TYR A 6 3.55 -32.84 -45.15
C TYR A 6 2.97 -31.49 -44.78
N LEU A 7 1.75 -31.19 -45.20
CA LEU A 7 1.07 -29.96 -44.84
C LEU A 7 0.63 -29.95 -43.35
N PHE A 8 0.25 -31.15 -42.84
CA PHE A 8 -0.14 -31.30 -41.45
C PHE A 8 1.04 -31.27 -40.44
N VAL A 9 2.21 -31.77 -40.86
CA VAL A 9 3.42 -31.75 -40.03
C VAL A 9 3.99 -30.32 -39.92
N GLY A 10 3.84 -29.51 -41.00
CA GLY A 10 4.24 -28.10 -40.96
C GLY A 10 3.39 -27.21 -40.07
N LEU A 11 2.11 -27.57 -39.88
CA LEU A 11 1.19 -26.79 -39.05
C LEU A 11 1.41 -27.02 -37.55
N LEU A 12 1.94 -28.17 -37.14
CA LEU A 12 2.21 -28.52 -35.75
C LEU A 12 3.54 -27.95 -35.24
N ALA A 13 4.47 -27.59 -36.12
CA ALA A 13 5.75 -26.97 -35.71
C ALA A 13 5.66 -25.47 -35.43
N GLY A 14 4.52 -24.84 -35.72
CA GLY A 14 4.29 -23.38 -35.53
C GLY A 14 3.66 -22.96 -34.18
N LEU A 15 3.40 -23.92 -33.28
CA LEU A 15 2.98 -23.61 -31.92
C LEU A 15 4.21 -23.23 -31.08
N SER A 16 4.84 -22.12 -31.42
CA SER A 16 5.76 -21.45 -30.50
C SER A 16 4.96 -21.10 -29.26
N SER A 17 5.27 -21.74 -28.14
CA SER A 17 4.78 -21.36 -26.83
C SER A 17 5.18 -19.91 -26.63
N ALA A 18 4.27 -18.98 -26.84
CA ALA A 18 4.40 -17.63 -26.35
C ALA A 18 4.43 -17.72 -24.82
N THR A 19 5.62 -17.88 -24.26
CA THR A 19 5.83 -17.60 -22.85
C THR A 19 5.50 -16.12 -22.67
N ALA A 20 4.30 -15.84 -22.17
CA ALA A 20 3.98 -14.53 -21.64
C ALA A 20 5.03 -14.25 -20.58
N LYS A 21 6.06 -13.48 -20.91
CA LYS A 21 6.91 -12.86 -19.91
C LYS A 21 5.97 -12.03 -19.05
N ASN A 22 5.81 -12.41 -17.80
CA ASN A 22 5.21 -11.56 -16.81
C ASN A 22 6.09 -10.29 -16.68
N LEU A 23 5.77 -9.30 -17.50
CA LEU A 23 6.43 -7.98 -17.48
C LEU A 23 6.06 -7.16 -16.24
N ASP A 24 5.14 -7.68 -15.41
CA ASP A 24 4.59 -6.94 -14.26
C ASP A 24 5.44 -7.02 -12.99
N ASP A 25 6.30 -8.03 -12.84
CA ASP A 25 6.95 -8.27 -11.54
C ASP A 25 8.19 -7.37 -11.29
N THR A 26 8.84 -6.88 -12.33
CA THR A 26 10.05 -6.05 -12.20
C THR A 26 9.76 -4.55 -12.05
N SER A 27 8.58 -4.08 -12.44
CA SER A 27 8.22 -2.66 -12.32
C SER A 27 7.73 -2.30 -10.91
N ILE A 28 7.07 -3.23 -10.21
CA ILE A 28 6.56 -3.03 -8.85
C ILE A 28 7.72 -2.92 -7.85
N ASN A 29 8.76 -3.73 -8.03
CA ASN A 29 9.94 -3.72 -7.15
C ASN A 29 10.71 -2.39 -7.13
N ARG A 30 10.49 -1.52 -8.10
CA ARG A 30 11.24 -0.27 -8.23
C ARG A 30 10.74 0.83 -7.29
N TYR A 31 9.52 0.69 -6.75
CA TYR A 31 8.86 1.72 -5.96
C TYR A 31 8.75 1.38 -4.47
N TYR A 32 8.86 0.09 -4.11
CA TYR A 32 8.89 -0.33 -2.72
C TYR A 32 10.32 -0.58 -2.28
N ASP A 33 10.81 0.27 -1.41
CA ASP A 33 12.14 0.17 -0.78
C ASP A 33 12.08 -0.39 0.65
N GLY A 34 10.87 -0.75 1.09
CA GLY A 34 10.60 -1.23 2.44
C GLY A 34 10.43 -0.12 3.48
N SER A 35 10.48 1.14 3.08
CA SER A 35 10.27 2.28 4.00
C SER A 35 8.79 2.53 4.29
N ARG A 36 7.92 2.24 3.33
CA ARG A 36 6.46 2.40 3.43
C ARG A 36 5.74 1.66 2.32
N TYR A 37 4.45 1.39 2.54
CA TYR A 37 3.56 0.73 1.59
C TYR A 37 2.35 1.63 1.34
N ILE A 38 2.21 2.12 0.11
CA ILE A 38 1.16 3.07 -0.27
C ILE A 38 0.11 2.34 -1.11
N PHE A 39 -1.18 2.54 -0.76
CA PHE A 39 -2.30 1.98 -1.49
C PHE A 39 -3.57 2.82 -1.33
N VAL A 40 -4.52 2.60 -2.22
CA VAL A 40 -5.86 3.19 -2.16
C VAL A 40 -6.87 2.13 -1.72
N GLU A 41 -7.68 2.46 -0.73
CA GLU A 41 -8.80 1.64 -0.26
C GLU A 41 -10.00 2.55 0.04
N GLY A 42 -11.18 2.24 -0.55
CA GLY A 42 -12.39 3.04 -0.35
C GLY A 42 -12.27 4.52 -0.71
N GLY A 43 -11.32 4.90 -1.60
CA GLY A 43 -11.06 6.30 -1.97
C GLY A 43 -10.08 7.03 -1.04
N VAL A 44 -9.66 6.39 0.03
CA VAL A 44 -8.60 6.88 0.95
C VAL A 44 -7.28 6.32 0.49
N GLU A 45 -6.25 7.14 0.44
CA GLU A 45 -4.88 6.70 0.16
C GLU A 45 -4.10 6.58 1.46
N PHE A 46 -3.61 5.37 1.72
CA PHE A 46 -2.87 5.00 2.92
C PHE A 46 -1.38 4.90 2.65
N SER A 47 -0.57 5.25 3.64
CA SER A 47 0.86 4.97 3.71
C SER A 47 1.14 4.21 5.01
N ILE A 48 1.42 2.91 4.91
CA ILE A 48 1.72 2.06 6.06
C ILE A 48 3.23 1.96 6.22
N TYR A 49 3.71 2.17 7.43
CA TYR A 49 5.12 2.08 7.80
C TYR A 49 5.47 0.70 8.38
N PRO A 50 6.75 0.26 8.31
CA PRO A 50 7.16 -1.10 8.71
C PRO A 50 6.86 -1.47 10.15
N ASP A 51 6.72 -0.50 11.05
CA ASP A 51 6.40 -0.66 12.47
C ASP A 51 4.91 -0.71 12.77
N GLY A 52 4.07 -0.49 11.74
CA GLY A 52 2.62 -0.52 11.86
C GLY A 52 1.96 0.82 12.14
N GLU A 53 2.71 1.90 12.15
CA GLU A 53 2.16 3.24 12.06
C GLU A 53 1.64 3.49 10.65
N PHE A 54 0.73 4.43 10.49
CA PHE A 54 0.23 4.80 9.18
C PHE A 54 -0.11 6.28 9.10
N ASP A 55 -0.21 6.74 7.87
CA ASP A 55 -0.70 8.05 7.49
C ASP A 55 -1.67 7.90 6.32
N PHE A 56 -2.52 8.88 6.09
CA PHE A 56 -3.48 8.83 5.00
C PHE A 56 -3.72 10.20 4.38
N VAL A 57 -4.28 10.17 3.16
CA VAL A 57 -4.77 11.36 2.47
C VAL A 57 -6.11 11.04 1.81
N LEU A 58 -6.98 12.04 1.75
CA LEU A 58 -8.22 12.01 0.98
C LEU A 58 -8.00 12.77 -0.35
N PRO A 59 -7.66 12.09 -1.46
CA PRO A 59 -7.24 12.76 -2.70
C PRO A 59 -8.31 13.65 -3.30
N GLN A 60 -9.59 13.32 -3.07
CA GLN A 60 -10.73 14.12 -3.57
C GLN A 60 -10.83 15.47 -2.87
N ILE A 61 -10.33 15.57 -1.65
CA ILE A 61 -10.39 16.79 -0.82
C ILE A 61 -9.07 17.55 -0.91
N ALA A 62 -7.97 16.84 -1.07
CA ALA A 62 -6.62 17.41 -1.17
C ALA A 62 -6.34 18.16 -2.48
N GLN A 63 -7.24 18.09 -3.48
CA GLN A 63 -7.09 18.81 -4.75
C GLN A 63 -7.35 20.30 -4.53
N GLY A 64 -6.29 21.08 -4.30
CA GLY A 64 -6.35 22.55 -4.27
C GLY A 64 -5.70 23.23 -3.07
N VAL A 65 -5.07 22.51 -2.18
CA VAL A 65 -4.41 23.08 -1.00
C VAL A 65 -2.93 23.29 -1.25
N ASN A 66 -2.51 24.55 -1.34
CA ASN A 66 -1.10 24.95 -1.23
C ASN A 66 -0.67 24.75 0.23
N VAL A 67 0.22 23.79 0.45
CA VAL A 67 0.71 23.43 1.78
C VAL A 67 1.66 24.50 2.31
N ASN A 68 1.24 25.21 3.36
CA ASN A 68 2.14 26.00 4.20
C ASN A 68 2.17 25.32 5.58
N VAL A 69 3.25 24.60 5.86
CA VAL A 69 3.40 23.82 7.09
C VAL A 69 3.79 24.74 8.22
N ASN A 70 2.87 24.98 9.19
CA ASN A 70 3.21 25.46 10.50
C ASN A 70 2.78 24.43 11.55
N ALA A 71 3.76 23.86 12.22
CA ALA A 71 3.65 22.78 13.18
C ALA A 71 2.88 23.18 14.44
N GLY A 72 1.84 22.42 14.74
CA GLY A 72 1.15 22.41 16.03
C GLY A 72 0.89 20.96 16.47
N PRO A 73 0.67 20.69 17.76
CA PRO A 73 0.71 19.36 18.33
C PRO A 73 -0.65 18.65 18.22
N VAL A 74 -0.92 17.95 17.13
CA VAL A 74 -2.05 17.00 17.04
C VAL A 74 -1.66 15.81 16.19
N ASN A 75 -2.02 14.63 16.66
CA ASN A 75 -1.57 13.31 16.20
C ASN A 75 -2.24 12.77 14.95
N ILE A 76 -2.68 13.61 14.05
CA ILE A 76 -3.02 13.19 12.71
C ILE A 76 -2.08 13.94 11.80
N SER A 77 -1.38 13.21 10.99
CA SER A 77 -0.48 13.76 10.01
C SER A 77 -1.26 14.63 9.05
N TYR A 78 -1.21 15.93 9.24
CA TYR A 78 -1.82 16.91 8.35
C TYR A 78 -0.97 17.05 7.10
N ASN A 79 -1.10 16.11 6.18
CA ASN A 79 -0.29 16.10 4.98
C ASN A 79 -0.59 17.23 4.01
N SER A 80 -1.75 17.87 4.13
CA SER A 80 -2.19 18.91 3.20
C SER A 80 -2.57 20.22 3.86
N GLY A 81 -2.42 20.37 5.19
CA GLY A 81 -2.98 21.48 5.93
C GLY A 81 -4.51 21.50 5.96
N TYR A 82 -5.14 20.41 5.54
CA TYR A 82 -6.59 20.24 5.55
C TYR A 82 -7.02 19.57 6.87
N ASN A 83 -8.16 20.02 7.41
CA ASN A 83 -8.75 19.38 8.58
C ASN A 83 -9.57 18.15 8.15
N TYR A 84 -9.08 16.94 8.45
CA TYR A 84 -9.76 15.68 8.14
C TYR A 84 -10.70 15.21 9.26
N ASP A 85 -10.77 15.89 10.40
CA ASP A 85 -11.64 15.51 11.53
C ASP A 85 -13.08 15.17 11.14
N PRO A 86 -13.73 15.88 10.21
CA PRO A 86 -15.09 15.53 9.80
C PRO A 86 -15.21 14.17 9.10
N TYR A 87 -14.11 13.60 8.64
CA TYR A 87 -14.05 12.35 7.86
C TYR A 87 -13.44 11.18 8.65
N VAL A 88 -13.05 11.42 9.92
CA VAL A 88 -12.36 10.45 10.77
C VAL A 88 -13.17 10.21 12.03
N GLN A 89 -13.29 8.96 12.41
CA GLN A 89 -13.85 8.55 13.68
C GLN A 89 -12.74 8.01 14.58
N TYR A 90 -12.85 8.34 15.86
CA TYR A 90 -11.88 7.96 16.88
C TYR A 90 -12.57 7.13 17.95
N ASP A 91 -11.83 6.24 18.60
CA ASP A 91 -12.27 5.61 19.83
C ASP A 91 -12.09 6.54 21.03
N ASP A 92 -12.48 6.06 22.22
CA ASP A 92 -12.39 6.83 23.49
C ASP A 92 -10.95 7.16 23.89
N TYR A 93 -9.95 6.52 23.29
CA TYR A 93 -8.52 6.72 23.54
C TYR A 93 -7.84 7.58 22.46
N GLY A 94 -8.57 7.97 21.43
CA GLY A 94 -8.08 8.80 20.34
C GLY A 94 -7.44 8.03 19.19
N ALA A 95 -7.56 6.71 19.16
CA ALA A 95 -7.14 5.93 18.00
C ALA A 95 -8.15 6.06 16.85
N VAL A 96 -7.67 6.17 15.62
CA VAL A 96 -8.51 6.25 14.43
C VAL A 96 -9.15 4.88 14.17
N ILE A 97 -10.46 4.78 14.24
CA ILE A 97 -11.20 3.53 14.01
C ILE A 97 -11.89 3.49 12.65
N GLN A 98 -12.05 4.63 12.00
CA GLN A 98 -12.64 4.71 10.66
C GLN A 98 -12.20 6.00 9.97
N ILE A 99 -11.94 5.92 8.66
CA ILE A 99 -11.69 7.06 7.79
C ILE A 99 -12.68 6.95 6.63
N GLU A 100 -13.56 7.94 6.47
CA GLU A 100 -14.72 7.85 5.56
C GLU A 100 -15.50 6.55 5.81
N ASN A 101 -15.54 5.65 4.82
CA ASN A 101 -16.18 4.35 4.92
C ASN A 101 -15.19 3.20 5.16
N VAL A 102 -13.93 3.50 5.45
CA VAL A 102 -12.86 2.50 5.62
C VAL A 102 -12.63 2.26 7.10
N PRO A 103 -13.02 1.11 7.65
CA PRO A 103 -12.72 0.76 9.04
C PRO A 103 -11.23 0.43 9.21
N ILE A 104 -10.68 0.78 10.37
CA ILE A 104 -9.29 0.57 10.74
C ILE A 104 -9.25 -0.34 11.97
N TYR A 105 -8.38 -1.34 11.94
CA TYR A 105 -8.19 -2.28 13.06
C TYR A 105 -6.72 -2.38 13.44
N TYR A 106 -6.49 -2.63 14.73
CA TYR A 106 -5.16 -2.69 15.34
C TYR A 106 -4.95 -4.01 16.07
N ASP A 107 -3.71 -4.40 16.23
CA ASP A 107 -3.31 -5.46 17.13
C ASP A 107 -3.10 -4.94 18.57
N ASN A 108 -2.76 -5.85 19.49
CA ASN A 108 -2.53 -5.51 20.90
C ASN A 108 -1.29 -4.62 21.13
N TRP A 109 -0.48 -4.37 20.12
CA TRP A 109 0.66 -3.45 20.16
C TRP A 109 0.37 -2.11 19.50
N GLY A 110 -0.88 -1.86 19.09
CA GLY A 110 -1.30 -0.62 18.44
C GLY A 110 -0.87 -0.52 16.96
N ARG A 111 -0.41 -1.61 16.35
CA ARG A 111 -0.07 -1.60 14.92
C ARG A 111 -1.30 -1.85 14.08
N ILE A 112 -1.43 -1.12 12.97
CA ILE A 112 -2.53 -1.35 12.03
C ILE A 112 -2.43 -2.75 11.43
N ILE A 113 -3.51 -3.53 11.51
CA ILE A 113 -3.61 -4.87 10.92
C ILE A 113 -4.62 -4.95 9.79
N GLN A 114 -5.47 -3.93 9.63
CA GLN A 114 -6.45 -3.89 8.56
C GLN A 114 -6.90 -2.46 8.28
N ALA A 115 -7.02 -2.11 7.01
CA ALA A 115 -7.67 -0.91 6.50
C ALA A 115 -8.67 -1.34 5.41
N GLY A 116 -9.97 -1.25 5.70
CA GLY A 116 -11.02 -1.77 4.82
C GLY A 116 -10.84 -3.26 4.53
N ASP A 117 -10.65 -3.62 3.26
CA ASP A 117 -10.41 -5.00 2.81
C ASP A 117 -8.92 -5.37 2.74
N VAL A 118 -8.02 -4.44 3.07
CA VAL A 118 -6.57 -4.66 3.02
C VAL A 118 -6.06 -5.11 4.39
N PHE A 119 -5.63 -6.36 4.49
CA PHE A 119 -5.00 -6.92 5.69
C PHE A 119 -3.50 -6.69 5.70
N ILE A 120 -2.93 -6.38 6.86
CA ILE A 120 -1.50 -6.18 7.09
C ILE A 120 -1.01 -7.26 8.08
N ASN A 121 -0.07 -8.07 7.66
CA ASN A 121 0.46 -9.15 8.47
C ASN A 121 1.91 -8.89 8.87
N TYR A 122 2.24 -9.23 10.12
CA TYR A 122 3.56 -9.04 10.71
C TYR A 122 4.18 -10.37 11.11
N GLN A 123 5.48 -10.47 10.94
CA GLN A 123 6.31 -11.54 11.49
C GLN A 123 7.61 -10.93 12.01
N ASN A 124 7.99 -11.26 13.23
CA ASN A 124 9.19 -10.74 13.89
C ASN A 124 9.26 -9.19 13.85
N ASN A 125 8.14 -8.54 14.17
CA ASN A 125 7.96 -7.07 14.15
C ASN A 125 8.19 -6.42 12.78
N ARG A 126 7.91 -7.14 11.68
CA ARG A 126 8.04 -6.62 10.31
C ARG A 126 6.83 -6.99 9.50
N ILE A 127 6.44 -6.11 8.62
CA ILE A 127 5.40 -6.39 7.64
C ILE A 127 5.88 -7.49 6.69
N VAL A 128 5.11 -8.57 6.59
CA VAL A 128 5.35 -9.65 5.61
C VAL A 128 4.31 -9.68 4.51
N ASN A 129 3.13 -9.08 4.74
CA ASN A 129 2.11 -8.89 3.72
C ASN A 129 1.39 -7.58 3.92
N VAL A 130 0.98 -6.95 2.80
CA VAL A 130 -0.02 -5.88 2.73
C VAL A 130 -0.99 -6.26 1.63
N GLY A 131 -2.22 -6.66 1.99
CA GLY A 131 -3.15 -7.27 1.05
C GLY A 131 -2.53 -8.47 0.32
N GLY A 132 -2.52 -8.45 -1.00
CA GLY A 132 -1.87 -9.48 -1.84
C GLY A 132 -0.37 -9.24 -2.12
N LEU A 133 0.21 -8.17 -1.60
CA LEU A 133 1.64 -7.88 -1.72
C LEU A 133 2.42 -8.67 -0.67
N ASN A 134 3.39 -9.49 -1.09
CA ASN A 134 4.31 -10.20 -0.20
C ASN A 134 5.61 -9.44 -0.09
N VAL A 135 6.15 -9.31 1.13
CA VAL A 135 7.38 -8.59 1.43
C VAL A 135 8.47 -9.56 1.86
N PHE A 136 9.61 -9.49 1.21
CA PHE A 136 10.73 -10.37 1.45
C PHE A 136 11.93 -9.63 2.04
N TYR A 137 12.61 -10.29 2.96
CA TYR A 137 13.79 -9.77 3.64
C TYR A 137 14.99 -10.70 3.45
N ARG A 138 16.18 -10.10 3.43
CA ARG A 138 17.45 -10.81 3.54
C ARG A 138 18.08 -10.44 4.88
N GLY A 139 17.95 -11.33 5.86
CA GLY A 139 18.26 -11.00 7.27
C GLY A 139 17.34 -9.89 7.78
N SER A 140 17.92 -8.76 8.19
CA SER A 140 17.17 -7.61 8.70
C SER A 140 16.81 -6.57 7.64
N ARG A 141 17.27 -6.73 6.39
CA ARG A 141 17.08 -5.73 5.34
C ARG A 141 15.97 -6.13 4.40
N PHE A 142 15.16 -5.15 3.97
CA PHE A 142 14.24 -5.32 2.85
C PHE A 142 14.99 -5.87 1.63
N SER A 143 14.38 -6.80 0.93
CA SER A 143 14.94 -7.41 -0.29
C SER A 143 14.12 -7.05 -1.52
N HIS A 144 12.86 -7.45 -1.55
CA HIS A 144 11.94 -7.22 -2.67
C HIS A 144 10.51 -7.49 -2.23
N VAL A 145 9.57 -7.21 -3.11
CA VAL A 145 8.16 -7.56 -2.97
C VAL A 145 7.71 -8.39 -4.16
N THR A 146 6.61 -9.15 -3.99
CA THR A 146 5.90 -9.83 -5.07
C THR A 146 4.40 -9.63 -4.91
N GLY A 147 3.65 -9.75 -6.01
CA GLY A 147 2.21 -9.51 -5.99
C GLY A 147 1.86 -8.02 -5.97
N TYR A 148 0.64 -7.70 -5.56
CA TYR A 148 0.13 -6.34 -5.48
C TYR A 148 -0.86 -6.23 -4.30
N ILE A 149 -1.04 -5.02 -3.75
CA ILE A 149 -1.83 -4.84 -2.54
C ILE A 149 -3.31 -5.17 -2.79
N ASN A 150 -3.94 -4.53 -3.77
CA ASN A 150 -5.32 -4.80 -4.19
C ASN A 150 -5.50 -4.50 -5.68
N VAL A 151 -6.69 -4.68 -6.23
CA VAL A 151 -6.96 -4.48 -7.66
C VAL A 151 -6.72 -3.05 -8.13
N TYR A 152 -6.83 -2.08 -7.24
CA TYR A 152 -6.60 -0.66 -7.53
C TYR A 152 -5.10 -0.32 -7.51
N ASN A 153 -4.28 -1.13 -6.86
CA ASN A 153 -2.85 -0.93 -6.67
C ASN A 153 -2.00 -2.00 -7.37
N ARG A 154 -2.43 -2.48 -8.54
CA ARG A 154 -1.65 -3.40 -9.38
C ARG A 154 -0.37 -2.78 -9.89
N ARG A 155 -0.37 -1.44 -10.06
CA ARG A 155 0.79 -0.64 -10.40
C ARG A 155 0.86 0.52 -9.43
N TYR A 156 1.97 0.65 -8.75
CA TYR A 156 2.21 1.85 -7.96
C TYR A 156 2.37 3.05 -8.88
N VAL A 157 1.57 4.07 -8.65
CA VAL A 157 1.69 5.36 -9.33
C VAL A 157 2.15 6.38 -8.30
N TYR A 158 3.34 6.93 -8.51
CA TYR A 158 3.85 7.99 -7.65
C TYR A 158 3.10 9.29 -7.92
N HIS A 159 2.61 9.90 -6.86
CA HIS A 159 2.05 11.24 -6.87
C HIS A 159 2.94 12.19 -6.05
N PRO A 160 3.08 13.47 -6.46
CA PRO A 160 3.92 14.42 -5.73
C PRO A 160 3.55 14.59 -4.26
N TYR A 161 2.28 14.42 -3.89
CA TYR A 161 1.81 14.50 -2.51
C TYR A 161 2.25 13.31 -1.64
N HIS A 162 2.76 12.20 -2.22
CA HIS A 162 3.37 11.12 -1.45
C HIS A 162 4.60 11.56 -0.64
N ASN A 163 5.23 12.66 -1.04
CA ASN A 163 6.32 13.25 -0.26
C ASN A 163 5.84 13.88 1.05
N PHE A 164 4.54 14.16 1.19
CA PHE A 164 3.94 14.76 2.37
C PHE A 164 3.42 13.74 3.37
N PHE A 165 3.49 12.44 3.07
CA PHE A 165 3.27 11.41 4.05
C PHE A 165 4.39 11.44 5.07
N TYR A 166 4.03 11.69 6.33
CA TYR A 166 4.95 11.70 7.46
C TYR A 166 4.67 10.53 8.38
N ARG A 167 5.72 9.81 8.75
CA ARG A 167 5.62 8.84 9.81
C ARG A 167 5.28 9.56 11.11
N PRO A 168 4.19 9.18 11.82
CA PRO A 168 3.86 9.74 13.12
C PRO A 168 5.01 9.56 14.11
N PHE A 169 5.18 10.51 15.02
CA PHE A 169 6.17 10.37 16.09
C PHE A 169 5.68 9.34 17.10
N PHE A 170 6.49 8.32 17.36
CA PHE A 170 6.15 7.18 18.23
C PHE A 170 5.70 7.59 19.66
N ASP A 171 6.25 8.66 20.20
CA ASP A 171 5.92 9.21 21.52
C ASP A 171 4.54 9.89 21.60
N ARG A 172 3.85 10.02 20.45
CA ARG A 172 2.52 10.62 20.35
C ARG A 172 1.43 9.62 19.96
N CYS A 173 1.81 8.44 19.52
CA CYS A 173 0.90 7.31 19.25
C CYS A 173 0.74 6.50 20.54
N LEU A 174 0.09 7.06 21.55
CA LEU A 174 -0.24 6.33 22.76
C LEU A 174 -1.56 5.60 22.52
N VAL A 175 -1.47 4.34 22.15
CA VAL A 175 -2.55 3.39 22.36
C VAL A 175 -2.40 2.90 23.80
N TYR A 176 -3.30 3.34 24.68
CA TYR A 176 -3.40 2.86 26.04
C TYR A 176 -4.23 1.58 26.08
#